data_310fc6b8dfd8ffcb7466008dd37ace85
#
_entry.id   310fc6b8dfd8ffcb7466008dd37ace85
#
_cell.length_a   1.000
_cell.length_b   1.000
_cell.length_c   1.000
_cell.angle_alpha   90.00
_cell.angle_beta   90.00
_cell.angle_gamma   90.00
#
_symmetry.space_group_name_H-M   'P 1'
#
loop_
_entity.id
_entity.type
_entity.pdbx_description
1 polymer ?
#
loop_
_entity_poly.entity_id
_entity_poly.type
_entity_poly.pdbx_seq_one_letter_code
_entity_poly.pdbx_strand_id
1 'polypeptide(L)'
;VTGGEAGTGQLDPAPEEPADTIIGNTRELLGHGLTELRRVVLDVVTAGLRAADPGLAVDRLVEFDGGLLRAGGRDFDLDQVRSVVLLGAGKASLAIATALERKLGDRIDGGLIVTHQPVKHELRRVEVVTADHPVPSVASLEAARRLATLAERLGPGDLLITAFTGGSSALACLPPDGVPFAAKQRLHALLLESGASVAEINSVRKHVSAIKGGRLAARAAGAVILNLTVSDVVGDAVDLLCDLTVQDTSSTSAAIATLRRYGLWSEVSPEIRSHLDSEQSESPALAGRDITTVVLIAGAGVVSRMEDCVRALGWRPVVLGSQIEGEAAGLGGFLGTLAAESSARGRPFTPGTVLLAAGGEATVTVRRQAGAAIGHGGPNQEMALAFARAAARSAATVAGAFVDSDGSDGGTDAAGGCVDSTTAPRAEQLAVCLDDAIAEHDSGSALSQLGDQIRTGPTGTNISDVWAIAIAAGDTP
;
A
#
# COMPACT_ATOMS: atom_id res chain seq x y z
N VAL A 1 -22.40 -13.15 -66.66
CA VAL A 1 -21.83 -13.99 -65.62
C VAL A 1 -20.53 -13.33 -65.19
N THR A 2 -20.54 -12.54 -64.14
CA THR A 2 -19.28 -12.06 -63.47
C THR A 2 -19.57 -12.06 -62.00
N GLY A 3 -18.85 -12.93 -61.27
CA GLY A 3 -18.89 -13.03 -59.82
C GLY A 3 -18.21 -11.81 -59.19
N GLY A 4 -18.90 -11.22 -58.22
CA GLY A 4 -18.34 -10.22 -57.37
C GLY A 4 -17.72 -10.88 -56.14
N GLU A 5 -16.43 -10.73 -55.96
CA GLU A 5 -15.73 -11.10 -54.71
C GLU A 5 -16.09 -10.13 -53.61
N ALA A 6 -16.64 -10.69 -52.51
CA ALA A 6 -16.85 -9.92 -51.29
C ALA A 6 -15.50 -9.73 -50.58
N GLY A 7 -15.00 -8.52 -50.57
CA GLY A 7 -13.81 -8.13 -49.77
C GLY A 7 -14.12 -8.24 -48.29
N THR A 8 -13.48 -9.20 -47.63
CA THR A 8 -13.41 -9.25 -46.16
C THR A 8 -12.52 -8.08 -45.70
N GLY A 9 -13.14 -7.02 -45.24
CA GLY A 9 -12.45 -5.93 -44.56
C GLY A 9 -11.78 -6.46 -43.28
N GLN A 10 -10.49 -6.62 -43.34
CA GLN A 10 -9.64 -6.85 -42.18
C GLN A 10 -9.66 -5.58 -41.35
N LEU A 11 -10.30 -5.65 -40.18
CA LEU A 11 -10.23 -4.58 -39.19
C LEU A 11 -8.76 -4.45 -38.81
N ASP A 12 -8.17 -3.27 -38.99
CA ASP A 12 -6.84 -2.97 -38.49
C ASP A 12 -6.79 -3.27 -36.98
N PRO A 13 -5.74 -3.93 -36.49
CA PRO A 13 -5.54 -4.12 -35.06
C PRO A 13 -5.52 -2.75 -34.40
N ALA A 14 -6.32 -2.58 -33.35
CA ALA A 14 -6.33 -1.36 -32.55
C ALA A 14 -4.89 -1.07 -32.10
N PRO A 15 -4.46 0.22 -32.09
CA PRO A 15 -3.13 0.59 -31.63
C PRO A 15 -2.90 0.02 -30.23
N GLU A 16 -1.78 -0.70 -30.07
CA GLU A 16 -1.34 -1.23 -28.77
C GLU A 16 -1.23 -0.07 -27.78
N GLU A 17 -1.76 -0.23 -26.58
CA GLU A 17 -1.53 0.73 -25.49
C GLU A 17 -0.02 0.87 -25.27
N PRO A 18 0.49 2.10 -25.01
CA PRO A 18 1.90 2.26 -24.70
C PRO A 18 2.23 1.37 -23.50
N ALA A 19 3.32 0.61 -23.58
CA ALA A 19 3.77 -0.40 -22.63
C ALA A 19 4.05 0.13 -21.20
N ASP A 20 3.66 1.37 -20.90
CA ASP A 20 3.99 2.13 -19.68
C ASP A 20 2.73 2.60 -18.90
N THR A 21 1.54 2.05 -19.19
CA THR A 21 0.31 2.41 -18.48
C THR A 21 0.11 1.54 -17.23
N ILE A 22 0.23 2.16 -16.04
CA ILE A 22 -0.04 1.49 -14.76
C ILE A 22 -1.49 0.99 -14.68
N ILE A 23 -2.44 1.77 -15.21
CA ILE A 23 -3.86 1.37 -15.30
C ILE A 23 -4.08 0.67 -16.63
N GLY A 24 -4.20 -0.67 -16.58
CA GLY A 24 -4.23 -1.53 -17.77
C GLY A 24 -5.53 -1.45 -18.58
N ASN A 25 -6.62 -0.93 -18.02
CA ASN A 25 -7.92 -0.85 -18.69
C ASN A 25 -8.41 0.59 -18.94
N THR A 26 -7.49 1.54 -19.09
CA THR A 26 -7.79 2.97 -19.32
C THR A 26 -8.76 3.19 -20.48
N ARG A 27 -8.64 2.44 -21.58
CA ARG A 27 -9.54 2.54 -22.73
C ARG A 27 -10.98 2.19 -22.36
N GLU A 28 -11.20 1.15 -21.57
CA GLU A 28 -12.53 0.75 -21.09
C GLU A 28 -13.14 1.86 -20.24
N LEU A 29 -12.37 2.38 -19.26
CA LEU A 29 -12.79 3.44 -18.35
C LEU A 29 -13.15 4.76 -19.06
N LEU A 30 -12.50 5.05 -20.18
CA LEU A 30 -12.75 6.24 -21.01
C LEU A 30 -13.76 6.01 -22.14
N GLY A 31 -14.29 4.78 -22.29
CA GLY A 31 -15.27 4.44 -23.30
C GLY A 31 -16.69 4.95 -23.02
N HIS A 32 -16.96 5.51 -21.86
CA HIS A 32 -18.26 5.94 -21.40
C HIS A 32 -18.17 7.03 -20.33
N GLY A 33 -19.34 7.57 -19.92
CA GLY A 33 -19.43 8.58 -18.87
C GLY A 33 -18.85 9.95 -19.28
N LEU A 34 -18.40 10.70 -18.29
CA LEU A 34 -17.76 12.03 -18.48
C LEU A 34 -16.28 11.86 -18.85
N THR A 35 -16.00 11.42 -20.07
CA THR A 35 -14.68 10.99 -20.55
C THR A 35 -13.55 11.97 -20.21
N GLU A 36 -13.76 13.29 -20.40
CA GLU A 36 -12.73 14.30 -20.13
C GLU A 36 -12.39 14.39 -18.62
N LEU A 37 -13.41 14.34 -17.75
CA LEU A 37 -13.18 14.37 -16.31
C LEU A 37 -12.57 13.06 -15.81
N ARG A 38 -13.03 11.92 -16.35
CA ARG A 38 -12.44 10.62 -16.06
C ARG A 38 -10.96 10.60 -16.42
N ARG A 39 -10.59 11.17 -17.59
CA ARG A 39 -9.18 11.31 -17.99
C ARG A 39 -8.39 12.09 -16.96
N VAL A 40 -8.88 13.24 -16.50
CA VAL A 40 -8.20 14.06 -15.48
C VAL A 40 -7.93 13.23 -14.20
N VAL A 41 -8.95 12.56 -13.64
CA VAL A 41 -8.75 11.81 -12.39
C VAL A 41 -7.88 10.59 -12.60
N LEU A 42 -7.94 9.90 -13.73
CA LEU A 42 -7.07 8.76 -14.05
C LEU A 42 -5.62 9.18 -14.23
N ASP A 43 -5.35 10.31 -14.92
CA ASP A 43 -3.99 10.85 -15.08
C ASP A 43 -3.40 11.22 -13.71
N VAL A 44 -4.20 11.83 -12.83
CA VAL A 44 -3.78 12.24 -11.49
C VAL A 44 -3.49 11.04 -10.58
N VAL A 45 -4.37 10.01 -10.57
CA VAL A 45 -4.10 8.77 -9.79
C VAL A 45 -2.89 8.04 -10.36
N THR A 46 -2.74 8.00 -11.68
CA THR A 46 -1.55 7.41 -12.33
C THR A 46 -0.26 8.12 -11.89
N ALA A 47 -0.28 9.46 -11.79
CA ALA A 47 0.83 10.23 -11.26
C ALA A 47 1.13 9.89 -9.80
N GLY A 48 0.08 9.69 -8.98
CA GLY A 48 0.20 9.22 -7.60
C GLY A 48 0.82 7.82 -7.51
N LEU A 49 0.32 6.86 -8.27
CA LEU A 49 0.85 5.49 -8.30
C LEU A 49 2.30 5.44 -8.79
N ARG A 50 2.68 6.25 -9.79
CA ARG A 50 4.08 6.39 -10.22
C ARG A 50 4.97 7.00 -9.13
N ALA A 51 4.46 7.97 -8.39
CA ALA A 51 5.19 8.56 -7.27
C ALA A 51 5.40 7.55 -6.12
N ALA A 52 4.50 6.57 -6.01
CA ALA A 52 4.56 5.47 -5.06
C ALA A 52 5.40 4.27 -5.54
N ASP A 53 6.03 4.33 -6.73
CA ASP A 53 6.92 3.26 -7.22
C ASP A 53 8.23 3.21 -6.41
N PRO A 54 8.53 2.07 -5.73
CA PRO A 54 9.70 1.97 -4.87
C PRO A 54 11.02 1.97 -5.64
N GLY A 55 11.03 1.43 -6.87
CA GLY A 55 12.21 1.43 -7.72
C GLY A 55 12.58 2.84 -8.18
N LEU A 56 11.59 3.62 -8.64
CA LEU A 56 11.77 5.02 -8.99
C LEU A 56 12.16 5.88 -7.77
N ALA A 57 11.65 5.54 -6.59
CA ALA A 57 12.04 6.23 -5.34
C ALA A 57 13.51 5.96 -4.98
N VAL A 58 13.99 4.72 -5.13
CA VAL A 58 15.42 4.38 -4.99
C VAL A 58 16.25 5.15 -6.02
N ASP A 59 15.80 5.20 -7.28
CA ASP A 59 16.55 5.92 -8.32
C ASP A 59 16.73 7.40 -8.02
N ARG A 60 15.74 8.02 -7.37
CA ARG A 60 15.73 9.44 -7.00
C ARG A 60 16.50 9.75 -5.72
N LEU A 61 16.40 8.88 -4.69
CA LEU A 61 16.86 9.18 -3.32
C LEU A 61 18.15 8.47 -2.94
N VAL A 62 18.60 7.52 -3.75
CA VAL A 62 19.85 6.78 -3.54
C VAL A 62 20.75 7.01 -4.73
N GLU A 63 21.85 7.73 -4.53
CA GLU A 63 22.84 8.01 -5.54
C GLU A 63 24.05 7.07 -5.36
N PHE A 64 24.63 6.61 -6.45
CA PHE A 64 25.88 5.85 -6.43
C PHE A 64 26.80 6.28 -7.55
N ASP A 65 27.98 6.73 -7.19
CA ASP A 65 29.01 7.16 -8.12
C ASP A 65 30.41 6.93 -7.56
N GLY A 66 31.31 6.36 -8.36
CA GLY A 66 32.74 6.20 -8.03
C GLY A 66 33.01 5.43 -6.73
N GLY A 67 32.14 4.48 -6.31
CA GLY A 67 32.28 3.76 -5.06
C GLY A 67 31.59 4.43 -3.86
N LEU A 68 31.04 5.65 -4.03
CA LEU A 68 30.37 6.40 -2.98
C LEU A 68 28.85 6.25 -3.12
N LEU A 69 28.19 5.66 -2.12
CA LEU A 69 26.76 5.56 -2.00
C LEU A 69 26.24 6.71 -1.12
N ARG A 70 25.25 7.48 -1.64
CA ARG A 70 24.62 8.59 -0.92
C ARG A 70 23.15 8.31 -0.71
N ALA A 71 22.72 8.37 0.53
CA ALA A 71 21.30 8.22 0.89
C ALA A 71 21.01 8.89 2.23
N GLY A 72 19.83 9.54 2.37
CA GLY A 72 19.42 10.16 3.63
C GLY A 72 20.35 11.27 4.12
N GLY A 73 21.01 12.00 3.22
CA GLY A 73 21.96 13.04 3.56
C GLY A 73 23.31 12.51 4.09
N ARG A 74 23.59 11.24 3.90
CA ARG A 74 24.82 10.59 4.35
C ARG A 74 25.54 9.90 3.20
N ASP A 75 26.88 9.89 3.32
CA ASP A 75 27.81 9.24 2.41
C ASP A 75 28.31 7.92 3.01
N PHE A 76 28.34 6.85 2.20
CA PHE A 76 28.90 5.53 2.52
C PHE A 76 29.95 5.20 1.46
N ASP A 77 31.22 5.18 1.86
CA ASP A 77 32.34 4.81 1.00
C ASP A 77 32.43 3.29 0.90
N LEU A 78 31.90 2.71 -0.19
CA LEU A 78 31.87 1.27 -0.38
C LEU A 78 33.25 0.66 -0.66
N ASP A 79 34.28 1.47 -0.94
CA ASP A 79 35.65 0.99 -1.06
C ASP A 79 36.30 0.73 0.32
N GLN A 80 35.74 1.31 1.38
CA GLN A 80 36.15 1.08 2.78
C GLN A 80 35.24 0.05 3.49
N VAL A 81 34.16 -0.40 2.85
CA VAL A 81 33.24 -1.40 3.42
C VAL A 81 33.76 -2.80 3.10
N ARG A 82 33.82 -3.67 4.12
CA ARG A 82 34.26 -5.05 3.97
C ARG A 82 33.24 -5.92 3.23
N SER A 83 31.96 -5.75 3.53
CA SER A 83 30.85 -6.46 2.89
C SER A 83 29.58 -5.62 2.89
N VAL A 84 28.82 -5.70 1.78
CA VAL A 84 27.50 -5.07 1.61
C VAL A 84 26.46 -6.17 1.51
N VAL A 85 25.55 -6.26 2.50
CA VAL A 85 24.50 -7.27 2.56
C VAL A 85 23.14 -6.59 2.49
N LEU A 86 22.22 -7.11 1.65
CA LEU A 86 20.88 -6.60 1.48
C LEU A 86 19.83 -7.56 2.07
N LEU A 87 19.12 -7.13 3.08
CA LEU A 87 18.04 -7.90 3.73
C LEU A 87 16.70 -7.17 3.61
N GLY A 88 15.62 -7.90 3.31
CA GLY A 88 14.31 -7.28 3.24
C GLY A 88 13.16 -8.27 3.28
N ALA A 89 11.99 -7.76 3.60
CA ALA A 89 10.71 -8.46 3.54
C ALA A 89 9.57 -7.46 3.35
N GLY A 90 8.61 -7.78 2.51
CA GLY A 90 7.43 -6.93 2.29
C GLY A 90 7.07 -6.76 0.82
N LYS A 91 5.94 -6.08 0.59
CA LYS A 91 5.38 -5.90 -0.76
C LYS A 91 6.31 -5.11 -1.68
N ALA A 92 7.01 -4.07 -1.17
CA ALA A 92 7.91 -3.21 -1.93
C ALA A 92 9.39 -3.69 -1.91
N SER A 93 9.74 -4.67 -1.08
CA SER A 93 11.14 -5.06 -0.85
C SER A 93 11.85 -5.56 -2.10
N LEU A 94 11.14 -6.29 -2.98
CA LEU A 94 11.72 -6.80 -4.23
C LEU A 94 12.03 -5.66 -5.22
N ALA A 95 11.13 -4.68 -5.36
CA ALA A 95 11.35 -3.54 -6.23
C ALA A 95 12.55 -2.67 -5.75
N ILE A 96 12.64 -2.44 -4.43
CA ILE A 96 13.78 -1.76 -3.81
C ILE A 96 15.07 -2.53 -4.08
N ALA A 97 15.08 -3.85 -3.84
CA ALA A 97 16.26 -4.70 -4.06
C ALA A 97 16.70 -4.71 -5.53
N THR A 98 15.75 -4.78 -6.46
CA THR A 98 16.04 -4.76 -7.90
C THR A 98 16.68 -3.44 -8.32
N ALA A 99 16.15 -2.30 -7.85
CA ALA A 99 16.72 -0.99 -8.13
C ALA A 99 18.11 -0.82 -7.50
N LEU A 100 18.32 -1.31 -6.27
CA LEU A 100 19.62 -1.29 -5.62
C LEU A 100 20.65 -2.16 -6.35
N GLU A 101 20.30 -3.41 -6.71
CA GLU A 101 21.24 -4.30 -7.41
C GLU A 101 21.58 -3.74 -8.79
N ARG A 102 20.63 -3.11 -9.51
CA ARG A 102 20.91 -2.40 -10.75
C ARG A 102 21.92 -1.26 -10.56
N LYS A 103 21.82 -0.50 -9.45
CA LYS A 103 22.73 0.62 -9.15
C LYS A 103 24.07 0.19 -8.65
N LEU A 104 24.13 -0.75 -7.70
CA LEU A 104 25.33 -1.13 -6.98
C LEU A 104 26.06 -2.30 -7.64
N GLY A 105 25.36 -3.13 -8.41
CA GLY A 105 25.94 -4.26 -9.14
C GLY A 105 26.74 -5.20 -8.22
N ASP A 106 28.01 -5.39 -8.58
CA ASP A 106 28.92 -6.29 -7.89
C ASP A 106 29.34 -5.81 -6.49
N ARG A 107 28.95 -4.61 -6.08
CA ARG A 107 29.19 -4.12 -4.72
C ARG A 107 28.30 -4.81 -3.67
N ILE A 108 27.18 -5.42 -4.09
CA ILE A 108 26.37 -6.25 -3.19
C ILE A 108 26.98 -7.65 -3.13
N ASP A 109 27.42 -8.10 -1.96
CA ASP A 109 28.00 -9.42 -1.75
C ASP A 109 26.95 -10.52 -1.62
N GLY A 110 25.73 -10.17 -1.19
CA GLY A 110 24.63 -11.10 -1.06
C GLY A 110 23.47 -10.54 -0.26
N GLY A 111 22.49 -11.39 0.00
CA GLY A 111 21.33 -10.99 0.78
C GLY A 111 20.15 -11.92 0.67
N LEU A 112 19.03 -11.51 1.26
CA LEU A 112 17.78 -12.26 1.27
C LEU A 112 16.59 -11.31 1.25
N ILE A 113 15.71 -11.49 0.26
CA ILE A 113 14.42 -10.81 0.15
C ILE A 113 13.30 -11.83 0.32
N VAL A 114 12.30 -11.48 1.13
CA VAL A 114 11.11 -12.32 1.38
C VAL A 114 9.88 -11.66 0.75
N THR A 115 9.25 -12.34 -0.21
CA THR A 115 8.05 -11.86 -0.91
C THR A 115 6.82 -12.70 -0.54
N HIS A 116 5.62 -12.18 -0.82
CA HIS A 116 4.36 -12.91 -0.55
C HIS A 116 3.89 -13.78 -1.73
N GLN A 117 4.46 -13.58 -2.91
CA GLN A 117 4.12 -14.34 -4.13
C GLN A 117 5.39 -14.68 -4.90
N PRO A 118 5.40 -15.82 -5.61
CA PRO A 118 6.46 -16.14 -6.56
C PRO A 118 6.43 -15.10 -7.69
N VAL A 119 7.48 -14.31 -7.81
CA VAL A 119 7.62 -13.28 -8.85
C VAL A 119 8.88 -13.56 -9.66
N LYS A 120 8.80 -13.42 -10.98
CA LYS A 120 10.00 -13.39 -11.84
C LYS A 120 10.82 -12.16 -11.46
N HIS A 121 12.09 -12.36 -11.22
CA HIS A 121 13.03 -11.29 -10.88
C HIS A 121 14.36 -11.47 -11.60
N GLU A 122 15.13 -10.40 -11.70
CA GLU A 122 16.43 -10.37 -12.35
C GLU A 122 17.60 -10.34 -11.37
N LEU A 123 17.31 -10.39 -10.05
CA LEU A 123 18.34 -10.39 -9.01
C LEU A 123 19.29 -11.57 -9.17
N ARG A 124 20.58 -11.31 -9.10
CA ARG A 124 21.67 -12.28 -9.27
C ARG A 124 22.47 -12.49 -7.99
N ARG A 125 22.53 -11.47 -7.14
CA ARG A 125 23.31 -11.45 -5.90
C ARG A 125 22.46 -11.73 -4.67
N VAL A 126 21.21 -11.34 -4.72
CA VAL A 126 20.28 -11.43 -3.60
C VAL A 126 19.30 -12.57 -3.85
N GLU A 127 19.19 -13.49 -2.90
CA GLU A 127 18.23 -14.58 -2.95
C GLU A 127 16.80 -14.07 -2.68
N VAL A 128 15.82 -14.62 -3.37
CA VAL A 128 14.40 -14.32 -3.16
C VAL A 128 13.69 -15.58 -2.70
N VAL A 129 12.98 -15.49 -1.59
CA VAL A 129 12.13 -16.57 -1.06
C VAL A 129 10.70 -16.09 -0.87
N THR A 130 9.74 -17.02 -0.90
CA THR A 130 8.33 -16.72 -0.75
C THR A 130 7.84 -17.18 0.62
N ALA A 131 6.97 -16.38 1.25
CA ALA A 131 6.28 -16.71 2.49
C ALA A 131 4.84 -16.21 2.45
N ASP A 132 4.00 -16.59 3.43
CA ASP A 132 2.58 -16.28 3.40
C ASP A 132 2.24 -14.94 4.09
N HIS A 133 1.20 -14.30 3.58
CA HIS A 133 0.62 -13.06 4.07
C HIS A 133 -0.92 -13.12 3.93
N PRO A 134 -1.76 -12.62 4.85
CA PRO A 134 -1.43 -11.83 6.04
C PRO A 134 -1.10 -12.66 7.30
N VAL A 135 -1.31 -13.96 7.29
CA VAL A 135 -1.00 -14.84 8.43
C VAL A 135 0.33 -15.55 8.16
N PRO A 136 1.30 -15.51 9.11
CA PRO A 136 2.61 -16.12 8.90
C PRO A 136 2.52 -17.65 8.83
N SER A 137 3.36 -18.26 7.99
CA SER A 137 3.51 -19.71 7.82
C SER A 137 4.86 -20.23 8.30
N VAL A 138 5.09 -21.54 8.15
CA VAL A 138 6.40 -22.14 8.40
C VAL A 138 7.47 -21.52 7.49
N ALA A 139 7.13 -21.17 6.25
CA ALA A 139 8.05 -20.46 5.35
C ALA A 139 8.45 -19.08 5.91
N SER A 140 7.51 -18.36 6.55
CA SER A 140 7.78 -17.08 7.23
C SER A 140 8.74 -17.25 8.41
N LEU A 141 8.60 -18.36 9.17
CA LEU A 141 9.50 -18.68 10.28
C LEU A 141 10.92 -18.98 9.78
N GLU A 142 11.02 -19.79 8.72
CA GLU A 142 12.33 -20.17 8.17
C GLU A 142 13.04 -18.96 7.54
N ALA A 143 12.32 -18.14 6.79
CA ALA A 143 12.84 -16.88 6.24
C ALA A 143 13.35 -15.96 7.35
N ALA A 144 12.59 -15.82 8.44
CA ALA A 144 12.99 -14.99 9.59
C ALA A 144 14.23 -15.50 10.29
N ARG A 145 14.39 -16.83 10.44
CA ARG A 145 15.63 -17.42 10.98
C ARG A 145 16.83 -17.12 10.11
N ARG A 146 16.67 -17.22 8.79
CA ARG A 146 17.73 -16.91 7.83
C ARG A 146 18.13 -15.44 7.87
N LEU A 147 17.14 -14.51 7.92
CA LEU A 147 17.40 -13.07 8.09
C LEU A 147 18.18 -12.80 9.38
N ALA A 148 17.79 -13.40 10.50
CA ALA A 148 18.49 -13.26 11.77
C ALA A 148 19.94 -13.78 11.70
N THR A 149 20.14 -14.96 11.12
CA THR A 149 21.48 -15.57 10.96
C THR A 149 22.39 -14.73 10.06
N LEU A 150 21.85 -14.15 8.98
CA LEU A 150 22.62 -13.27 8.10
C LEU A 150 23.02 -11.98 8.82
N ALA A 151 22.11 -11.38 9.59
CA ALA A 151 22.42 -10.19 10.38
C ALA A 151 23.47 -10.46 11.47
N GLU A 152 23.43 -11.62 12.16
CA GLU A 152 24.38 -12.01 13.19
C GLU A 152 25.82 -12.21 12.68
N ARG A 153 26.01 -12.45 11.38
CA ARG A 153 27.33 -12.58 10.76
C ARG A 153 28.02 -11.25 10.48
N LEU A 154 27.26 -10.15 10.54
CA LEU A 154 27.76 -8.81 10.26
C LEU A 154 28.40 -8.19 11.51
N GLY A 155 29.41 -7.35 11.28
CA GLY A 155 30.14 -6.67 12.32
C GLY A 155 30.75 -5.35 11.85
N PRO A 156 31.72 -4.81 12.62
CA PRO A 156 32.39 -3.59 12.24
C PRO A 156 33.01 -3.67 10.83
N GLY A 157 32.80 -2.62 10.03
CA GLY A 157 33.25 -2.55 8.65
C GLY A 157 32.27 -3.11 7.62
N ASP A 158 31.14 -3.70 8.03
CA ASP A 158 30.09 -4.14 7.13
C ASP A 158 28.99 -3.08 6.98
N LEU A 159 28.36 -3.05 5.81
CA LEU A 159 27.15 -2.28 5.53
C LEU A 159 25.96 -3.23 5.37
N LEU A 160 24.99 -3.10 6.24
CA LEU A 160 23.69 -3.73 6.10
C LEU A 160 22.72 -2.74 5.45
N ILE A 161 22.29 -3.02 4.24
CA ILE A 161 21.17 -2.30 3.61
C ILE A 161 19.90 -3.09 3.91
N THR A 162 18.85 -2.43 4.37
CA THR A 162 17.57 -3.10 4.67
C THR A 162 16.44 -2.50 3.88
N ALA A 163 15.47 -3.36 3.50
CA ALA A 163 14.27 -3.02 2.77
C ALA A 163 13.06 -3.73 3.40
N PHE A 164 12.67 -3.30 4.62
CA PHE A 164 11.47 -3.81 5.29
C PHE A 164 10.29 -2.88 5.04
N THR A 165 9.20 -3.42 4.49
CA THR A 165 8.05 -2.64 4.04
C THR A 165 6.74 -3.31 4.47
N GLY A 166 5.59 -2.76 4.09
CA GLY A 166 4.27 -3.32 4.38
C GLY A 166 4.18 -4.82 4.09
N GLY A 167 3.60 -5.58 5.02
CA GLY A 167 3.54 -7.04 4.97
C GLY A 167 4.73 -7.77 5.62
N SER A 168 5.85 -7.11 5.91
CA SER A 168 7.05 -7.73 6.53
C SER A 168 6.74 -8.47 7.82
N SER A 169 5.74 -8.01 8.56
CA SER A 169 5.36 -8.58 9.86
C SER A 169 4.87 -10.03 9.76
N ALA A 170 4.20 -10.40 8.67
CA ALA A 170 3.77 -11.76 8.40
C ALA A 170 4.88 -12.56 7.69
N LEU A 171 5.53 -11.96 6.70
CA LEU A 171 6.55 -12.60 5.86
C LEU A 171 7.82 -12.97 6.64
N ALA A 172 8.18 -12.21 7.67
CA ALA A 172 9.33 -12.47 8.54
C ALA A 172 8.86 -12.58 10.01
N CYS A 173 8.51 -13.80 10.43
CA CYS A 173 7.90 -14.05 11.73
C CYS A 173 8.75 -15.01 12.56
N LEU A 174 9.55 -14.47 13.50
CA LEU A 174 10.33 -15.24 14.46
C LEU A 174 9.77 -15.00 15.87
N PRO A 175 9.19 -16.02 16.54
CA PRO A 175 8.78 -15.88 17.92
C PRO A 175 10.02 -15.75 18.84
N PRO A 176 9.87 -15.12 20.02
CA PRO A 176 10.93 -15.15 21.04
C PRO A 176 11.09 -16.56 21.61
N ASP A 177 12.20 -16.80 22.27
CA ASP A 177 12.49 -18.09 22.92
C ASP A 177 11.39 -18.46 23.91
N GLY A 178 11.00 -19.72 23.92
CA GLY A 178 9.93 -20.25 24.75
C GLY A 178 8.51 -20.00 24.23
N VAL A 179 8.31 -19.22 23.19
CA VAL A 179 6.99 -19.01 22.55
C VAL A 179 6.85 -19.91 21.32
N PRO A 180 5.92 -20.89 21.31
CA PRO A 180 5.70 -21.75 20.17
C PRO A 180 5.24 -20.94 18.93
N PHE A 181 5.68 -21.34 17.75
CA PHE A 181 5.28 -20.66 16.49
C PHE A 181 3.75 -20.68 16.29
N ALA A 182 3.09 -21.80 16.62
CA ALA A 182 1.63 -21.90 16.51
C ALA A 182 0.91 -20.88 17.43
N ALA A 183 1.43 -20.61 18.63
CA ALA A 183 0.90 -19.57 19.50
C ALA A 183 1.07 -18.17 18.89
N LYS A 184 2.18 -17.91 18.24
CA LYS A 184 2.44 -16.66 17.51
C LYS A 184 1.52 -16.50 16.30
N GLN A 185 1.27 -17.56 15.52
CA GLN A 185 0.30 -17.55 14.41
C GLN A 185 -1.11 -17.24 14.92
N ARG A 186 -1.54 -17.91 15.99
CA ARG A 186 -2.85 -17.63 16.62
C ARG A 186 -2.98 -16.18 17.07
N LEU A 187 -1.93 -15.62 17.69
CA LEU A 187 -1.90 -14.20 18.06
C LEU A 187 -2.07 -13.28 16.85
N HIS A 188 -1.41 -13.57 15.73
CA HIS A 188 -1.57 -12.78 14.50
C HIS A 188 -3.01 -12.79 14.00
N ALA A 189 -3.67 -13.96 13.95
CA ALA A 189 -5.07 -14.08 13.55
C ALA A 189 -6.00 -13.28 14.49
N LEU A 190 -5.83 -13.43 15.79
CA LEU A 190 -6.63 -12.70 16.79
C LEU A 190 -6.49 -11.18 16.65
N LEU A 191 -5.28 -10.68 16.40
CA LEU A 191 -5.04 -9.24 16.21
C LEU A 191 -5.70 -8.71 14.94
N LEU A 192 -5.68 -9.46 13.84
CA LEU A 192 -6.32 -9.06 12.57
C LEU A 192 -7.86 -9.00 12.71
N GLU A 193 -8.44 -9.88 13.55
CA GLU A 193 -9.88 -9.95 13.76
C GLU A 193 -10.37 -8.96 14.85
N SER A 194 -9.47 -8.32 15.59
CA SER A 194 -9.79 -7.56 16.81
C SER A 194 -10.42 -6.19 16.56
N GLY A 195 -10.25 -5.59 15.38
CA GLY A 195 -10.59 -4.18 15.11
C GLY A 195 -9.63 -3.18 15.76
N ALA A 196 -8.46 -3.63 16.24
CA ALA A 196 -7.41 -2.74 16.75
C ALA A 196 -6.75 -1.99 15.59
N SER A 197 -6.30 -0.76 15.84
CA SER A 197 -5.54 0.02 14.86
C SER A 197 -4.20 -0.66 14.52
N VAL A 198 -3.66 -0.35 13.34
CA VAL A 198 -2.35 -0.89 12.89
C VAL A 198 -1.25 -0.59 13.91
N ALA A 199 -1.23 0.60 14.51
CA ALA A 199 -0.26 0.99 15.53
C ALA A 199 -0.37 0.11 16.80
N GLU A 200 -1.60 -0.18 17.26
CA GLU A 200 -1.84 -1.04 18.41
C GLU A 200 -1.45 -2.50 18.11
N ILE A 201 -1.81 -3.00 16.93
CA ILE A 201 -1.41 -4.33 16.45
C ILE A 201 0.13 -4.43 16.39
N ASN A 202 0.80 -3.44 15.83
CA ASN A 202 2.25 -3.42 15.69
C ASN A 202 2.95 -3.32 17.04
N SER A 203 2.41 -2.60 18.02
CA SER A 203 2.92 -2.60 19.40
C SER A 203 2.97 -4.02 19.96
N VAL A 204 1.89 -4.80 19.85
CA VAL A 204 1.88 -6.21 20.30
C VAL A 204 2.84 -7.08 19.51
N ARG A 205 2.86 -6.93 18.18
CA ARG A 205 3.73 -7.74 17.30
C ARG A 205 5.20 -7.55 17.57
N LYS A 206 5.64 -6.33 17.90
CA LYS A 206 7.02 -5.99 18.25
C LYS A 206 7.46 -6.65 19.56
N HIS A 207 6.60 -6.61 20.57
CA HIS A 207 6.91 -7.15 21.91
C HIS A 207 6.84 -8.68 22.01
N VAL A 208 6.23 -9.36 21.02
CA VAL A 208 6.24 -10.84 20.93
C VAL A 208 7.04 -11.28 19.72
N SER A 209 8.29 -10.77 19.56
CA SER A 209 9.14 -11.08 18.41
C SER A 209 10.61 -11.11 18.77
N ALA A 210 11.35 -12.02 18.14
CA ALA A 210 12.82 -12.09 18.27
C ALA A 210 13.59 -11.23 17.25
N ILE A 211 12.88 -10.59 16.27
CA ILE A 211 13.55 -9.81 15.21
C ILE A 211 12.95 -8.42 14.98
N LYS A 212 11.70 -8.16 15.39
CA LYS A 212 11.03 -6.86 15.18
C LYS A 212 11.38 -5.85 16.27
N GLY A 213 10.98 -4.59 16.06
CA GLY A 213 11.22 -3.51 17.03
C GLY A 213 12.72 -3.26 17.23
N GLY A 214 13.50 -3.24 16.13
CA GLY A 214 14.92 -2.98 16.16
C GLY A 214 15.79 -4.18 16.57
N ARG A 215 15.20 -5.35 16.88
CA ARG A 215 15.97 -6.53 17.31
C ARG A 215 16.88 -7.08 16.22
N LEU A 216 16.52 -6.94 14.94
CA LEU A 216 17.41 -7.35 13.85
C LEU A 216 18.63 -6.42 13.77
N ALA A 217 18.44 -5.10 13.91
CA ALA A 217 19.54 -4.15 13.98
C ALA A 217 20.46 -4.44 15.19
N ALA A 218 19.89 -4.83 16.33
CA ALA A 218 20.67 -5.20 17.50
C ALA A 218 21.56 -6.44 17.26
N ARG A 219 21.11 -7.39 16.40
CA ARG A 219 21.89 -8.59 16.02
C ARG A 219 23.06 -8.27 15.09
N ALA A 220 22.93 -7.30 14.19
CA ALA A 220 24.00 -6.83 13.31
C ALA A 220 25.00 -5.95 14.10
N ALA A 221 25.68 -6.55 15.08
CA ALA A 221 26.45 -5.81 16.06
C ALA A 221 27.69 -5.12 15.47
N GLY A 222 27.67 -3.78 15.41
CA GLY A 222 28.76 -2.95 14.90
C GLY A 222 28.75 -2.70 13.40
N ALA A 223 27.84 -3.29 12.65
CA ALA A 223 27.62 -2.95 11.24
C ALA A 223 26.95 -1.56 11.13
N VAL A 224 27.29 -0.85 10.06
CA VAL A 224 26.54 0.34 9.63
C VAL A 224 25.25 -0.11 8.97
N ILE A 225 24.13 0.54 9.26
CA ILE A 225 22.82 0.16 8.71
C ILE A 225 22.24 1.32 7.89
N LEU A 226 21.93 1.04 6.63
CA LEU A 226 21.10 1.89 5.79
C LEU A 226 19.73 1.24 5.63
N ASN A 227 18.72 1.77 6.34
CA ASN A 227 17.35 1.29 6.25
C ASN A 227 16.57 2.11 5.21
N LEU A 228 16.08 1.42 4.18
CA LEU A 228 15.22 1.98 3.13
C LEU A 228 13.81 1.43 3.35
N THR A 229 12.86 2.28 3.69
CA THR A 229 11.50 1.85 4.01
C THR A 229 10.45 2.62 3.22
N VAL A 230 9.27 2.05 3.12
CA VAL A 230 8.05 2.70 2.60
C VAL A 230 7.10 2.83 3.78
N SER A 231 6.55 4.02 3.99
CA SER A 231 5.57 4.25 5.05
C SER A 231 4.19 3.81 4.57
N ASP A 232 3.63 2.81 5.25
CA ASP A 232 2.24 2.36 5.15
C ASP A 232 1.42 2.72 6.40
N VAL A 233 1.98 3.58 7.26
CA VAL A 233 1.35 4.04 8.50
C VAL A 233 0.86 5.48 8.33
N VAL A 234 -0.37 5.71 8.72
CA VAL A 234 -0.98 7.04 8.71
C VAL A 234 -0.12 8.02 9.54
N GLY A 235 0.26 9.14 8.91
CA GLY A 235 1.14 10.15 9.53
C GLY A 235 2.63 9.90 9.37
N ASP A 236 3.05 8.89 8.61
CA ASP A 236 4.45 8.59 8.25
C ASP A 236 5.40 8.42 9.44
N ALA A 237 4.87 8.06 10.60
CA ALA A 237 5.66 7.85 11.82
C ALA A 237 6.42 6.52 11.76
N VAL A 238 7.71 6.57 11.45
CA VAL A 238 8.59 5.42 11.23
C VAL A 238 8.64 4.47 12.45
N ASP A 239 8.53 4.99 13.66
CA ASP A 239 8.52 4.22 14.90
C ASP A 239 7.23 3.41 15.12
N LEU A 240 6.14 3.73 14.41
CA LEU A 240 4.90 2.95 14.41
C LEU A 240 4.96 1.76 13.45
N LEU A 241 5.90 1.76 12.50
CA LEU A 241 6.13 0.62 11.62
C LEU A 241 6.54 -0.62 12.43
N CYS A 242 6.17 -1.80 11.93
CA CYS A 242 6.63 -3.06 12.49
C CYS A 242 7.99 -3.47 11.91
N ASP A 243 8.88 -2.49 11.76
CA ASP A 243 10.19 -2.65 11.15
C ASP A 243 11.15 -3.45 12.05
N LEU A 244 12.09 -4.14 11.42
CA LEU A 244 13.07 -4.99 12.07
C LEU A 244 14.32 -4.21 12.51
N THR A 245 14.54 -3.03 11.93
CA THR A 245 15.75 -2.21 12.12
C THR A 245 15.48 -0.82 12.67
N VAL A 246 14.23 -0.45 12.88
CA VAL A 246 13.83 0.83 13.49
C VAL A 246 13.64 0.67 15.00
N GLN A 247 14.05 1.69 15.76
CA GLN A 247 13.83 1.76 17.21
C GLN A 247 12.34 1.71 17.53
N ASP A 248 11.95 0.80 18.40
CA ASP A 248 10.62 0.75 18.96
C ASP A 248 10.48 1.78 20.08
N THR A 249 9.46 2.61 20.03
CA THR A 249 9.11 3.59 21.07
C THR A 249 7.93 3.14 21.92
N SER A 250 7.27 2.01 21.56
CA SER A 250 6.20 1.43 22.36
C SER A 250 6.77 0.64 23.56
N SER A 251 5.91 0.29 24.50
CA SER A 251 6.31 -0.48 25.70
C SER A 251 5.52 -1.79 25.80
N THR A 252 6.07 -2.76 26.51
CA THR A 252 5.37 -3.99 26.83
C THR A 252 4.06 -3.73 27.56
N SER A 253 4.00 -2.72 28.44
CA SER A 253 2.77 -2.33 29.11
C SER A 253 1.70 -1.84 28.14
N ALA A 254 2.06 -1.12 27.07
CA ALA A 254 1.13 -0.71 26.02
C ALA A 254 0.62 -1.92 25.23
N ALA A 255 1.48 -2.87 24.89
CA ALA A 255 1.11 -4.11 24.22
C ALA A 255 0.10 -4.93 25.06
N ILE A 256 0.34 -5.08 26.37
CA ILE A 256 -0.58 -5.75 27.30
C ILE A 256 -1.91 -4.99 27.39
N ALA A 257 -1.87 -3.66 27.47
CA ALA A 257 -3.07 -2.82 27.52
C ALA A 257 -3.94 -3.00 26.26
N THR A 258 -3.32 -3.09 25.09
CA THR A 258 -3.99 -3.39 23.82
C THR A 258 -4.69 -4.74 23.87
N LEU A 259 -3.97 -5.82 24.26
CA LEU A 259 -4.56 -7.15 24.38
C LEU A 259 -5.75 -7.20 25.34
N ARG A 260 -5.69 -6.45 26.46
CA ARG A 260 -6.79 -6.34 27.42
C ARG A 260 -7.97 -5.54 26.88
N ARG A 261 -7.71 -4.42 26.21
CA ARG A 261 -8.76 -3.54 25.63
C ARG A 261 -9.65 -4.30 24.66
N TYR A 262 -9.05 -5.14 23.82
CA TYR A 262 -9.77 -5.92 22.82
C TYR A 262 -10.19 -7.32 23.30
N GLY A 263 -10.10 -7.61 24.62
CA GLY A 263 -10.53 -8.88 25.21
C GLY A 263 -9.63 -10.07 24.88
N LEU A 264 -8.49 -9.86 24.23
CA LEU A 264 -7.61 -10.92 23.74
C LEU A 264 -6.70 -11.52 24.81
N TRP A 265 -6.52 -10.86 25.97
CA TRP A 265 -5.57 -11.30 26.99
C TRP A 265 -5.81 -12.73 27.49
N SER A 266 -7.08 -13.14 27.61
CA SER A 266 -7.44 -14.51 28.00
C SER A 266 -7.27 -15.53 26.88
N GLU A 267 -7.25 -15.10 25.62
CA GLU A 267 -7.15 -15.97 24.45
C GLU A 267 -5.72 -16.25 24.02
N VAL A 268 -4.77 -15.37 24.41
CA VAL A 268 -3.34 -15.62 24.11
C VAL A 268 -2.77 -16.71 25.00
N SER A 269 -1.83 -17.50 24.47
CA SER A 269 -1.25 -18.63 25.16
C SER A 269 -0.50 -18.25 26.45
N PRO A 270 -0.37 -19.17 27.42
CA PRO A 270 0.39 -18.93 28.64
C PRO A 270 1.85 -18.52 28.38
N GLU A 271 2.48 -19.06 27.35
CA GLU A 271 3.85 -18.75 26.98
C GLU A 271 4.01 -17.31 26.51
N ILE A 272 3.04 -16.79 25.73
CA ILE A 272 3.02 -15.38 25.31
C ILE A 272 2.82 -14.48 26.53
N ARG A 273 1.90 -14.81 27.45
CA ARG A 273 1.71 -14.02 28.68
C ARG A 273 2.97 -14.00 29.52
N SER A 274 3.58 -15.18 29.76
CA SER A 274 4.83 -15.30 30.51
C SER A 274 5.97 -14.49 29.87
N HIS A 275 6.05 -14.47 28.52
CA HIS A 275 7.04 -13.67 27.82
C HIS A 275 6.75 -12.16 28.01
N LEU A 276 5.51 -11.72 27.88
CA LEU A 276 5.13 -10.31 28.07
C LEU A 276 5.30 -9.83 29.52
N ASP A 277 5.24 -10.74 30.50
CA ASP A 277 5.51 -10.43 31.91
C ASP A 277 7.02 -10.39 32.22
N SER A 278 7.90 -10.71 31.25
CA SER A 278 9.35 -10.70 31.41
C SER A 278 10.02 -9.44 30.83
N GLU A 279 11.17 -9.06 31.36
CA GLU A 279 11.98 -7.93 30.81
C GLU A 279 12.45 -8.17 29.37
N GLN A 280 12.50 -9.43 28.92
CA GLN A 280 12.91 -9.80 27.56
C GLN A 280 11.91 -9.36 26.48
N SER A 281 10.67 -9.04 26.86
CA SER A 281 9.66 -8.52 25.95
C SER A 281 9.93 -7.09 25.54
N GLU A 282 10.63 -6.28 26.33
CA GLU A 282 10.99 -4.91 25.94
C GLU A 282 11.94 -4.89 24.74
N SER A 283 11.73 -3.93 23.87
CA SER A 283 12.56 -3.73 22.68
C SER A 283 13.94 -3.19 23.06
N PRO A 284 15.02 -3.63 22.39
CA PRO A 284 16.37 -3.16 22.71
C PRO A 284 16.52 -1.68 22.37
N ALA A 285 17.28 -0.97 23.20
CA ALA A 285 17.71 0.37 22.86
C ALA A 285 18.77 0.31 21.73
N LEU A 286 18.55 1.10 20.67
CA LEU A 286 19.48 1.24 19.55
C LEU A 286 20.39 2.46 19.68
N ALA A 287 20.41 3.12 20.84
CA ALA A 287 21.29 4.24 21.11
C ALA A 287 22.76 3.87 20.86
N GLY A 288 23.48 4.69 20.09
CA GLY A 288 24.87 4.45 19.71
C GLY A 288 25.05 3.48 18.54
N ARG A 289 23.98 2.95 17.95
CA ARG A 289 24.04 2.23 16.68
C ARG A 289 24.10 3.20 15.52
N ASP A 290 24.88 2.81 14.51
CA ASP A 290 25.04 3.58 13.29
C ASP A 290 23.96 3.20 12.27
N ILE A 291 22.79 3.84 12.38
CA ILE A 291 21.60 3.57 11.55
C ILE A 291 21.17 4.86 10.87
N THR A 292 21.05 4.80 9.55
CA THR A 292 20.41 5.84 8.72
C THR A 292 19.12 5.29 8.15
N THR A 293 17.99 5.91 8.44
CA THR A 293 16.68 5.51 7.87
C THR A 293 16.25 6.52 6.82
N VAL A 294 15.89 6.02 5.65
CA VAL A 294 15.35 6.79 4.52
C VAL A 294 13.95 6.29 4.24
N VAL A 295 12.95 7.14 4.42
CA VAL A 295 11.60 6.89 3.94
C VAL A 295 11.57 7.20 2.45
N LEU A 296 11.53 6.16 1.62
CA LEU A 296 11.54 6.28 0.17
C LEU A 296 10.24 6.88 -0.36
N ILE A 297 9.12 6.48 0.24
CA ILE A 297 7.79 6.91 -0.13
C ILE A 297 6.99 7.18 1.13
N ALA A 298 6.29 8.31 1.13
CA ALA A 298 5.37 8.75 2.15
C ALA A 298 4.13 9.37 1.48
N GLY A 299 2.96 9.27 2.10
CA GLY A 299 1.70 9.77 1.53
C GLY A 299 1.76 11.25 1.13
N ALA A 300 2.37 12.10 1.96
CA ALA A 300 2.54 13.52 1.65
C ALA A 300 3.38 13.78 0.39
N GLY A 301 4.41 12.96 0.14
CA GLY A 301 5.23 13.05 -1.07
C GLY A 301 4.46 12.66 -2.34
N VAL A 302 3.59 11.66 -2.22
CA VAL A 302 2.71 11.22 -3.32
C VAL A 302 1.70 12.32 -3.65
N VAL A 303 1.02 12.87 -2.64
CA VAL A 303 0.08 14.00 -2.81
C VAL A 303 0.76 15.17 -3.54
N SER A 304 1.99 15.53 -3.19
CA SER A 304 2.72 16.61 -3.85
C SER A 304 2.90 16.36 -5.35
N ARG A 305 3.18 15.11 -5.76
CA ARG A 305 3.29 14.76 -7.18
C ARG A 305 1.94 14.79 -7.91
N MET A 306 0.86 14.41 -7.22
CA MET A 306 -0.49 14.54 -7.75
C MET A 306 -0.84 16.03 -7.94
N GLU A 307 -0.48 16.92 -7.01
CA GLU A 307 -0.65 18.37 -7.15
C GLU A 307 0.06 18.93 -8.39
N ASP A 308 1.31 18.50 -8.63
CA ASP A 308 2.08 18.93 -9.80
C ASP A 308 1.38 18.49 -11.10
N CYS A 309 0.85 17.25 -11.15
CA CYS A 309 0.06 16.75 -12.27
C CYS A 309 -1.21 17.60 -12.50
N VAL A 310 -1.97 17.88 -11.45
CA VAL A 310 -3.19 18.70 -11.52
C VAL A 310 -2.88 20.10 -12.09
N ARG A 311 -1.81 20.75 -11.63
CA ARG A 311 -1.38 22.05 -12.14
C ARG A 311 -0.96 21.99 -13.61
N ALA A 312 -0.25 20.92 -14.02
CA ALA A 312 0.14 20.70 -15.40
C ALA A 312 -1.05 20.50 -16.35
N LEU A 313 -2.13 19.90 -15.85
CA LEU A 313 -3.41 19.76 -16.57
C LEU A 313 -4.25 21.05 -16.62
N GLY A 314 -3.80 22.13 -15.99
CA GLY A 314 -4.50 23.42 -15.93
C GLY A 314 -5.62 23.47 -14.89
N TRP A 315 -5.66 22.54 -13.95
CA TRP A 315 -6.61 22.47 -12.86
C TRP A 315 -6.03 23.01 -11.56
N ARG A 316 -6.91 23.32 -10.60
CA ARG A 316 -6.50 23.76 -9.26
C ARG A 316 -6.51 22.59 -8.28
N PRO A 317 -5.37 22.20 -7.70
CA PRO A 317 -5.31 21.16 -6.67
C PRO A 317 -5.83 21.69 -5.33
N VAL A 318 -6.54 20.84 -4.61
CA VAL A 318 -6.89 21.00 -3.21
C VAL A 318 -6.58 19.70 -2.49
N VAL A 319 -5.61 19.71 -1.62
CA VAL A 319 -5.24 18.56 -0.80
C VAL A 319 -6.22 18.42 0.36
N LEU A 320 -6.90 17.28 0.42
CA LEU A 320 -7.76 16.92 1.55
C LEU A 320 -6.93 16.38 2.71
N GLY A 321 -5.89 15.61 2.41
CA GLY A 321 -4.98 15.08 3.41
C GLY A 321 -4.18 13.87 2.92
N SER A 322 -3.26 13.43 3.79
CA SER A 322 -2.49 12.18 3.61
C SER A 322 -2.71 11.21 4.78
N GLN A 323 -3.79 11.36 5.54
CA GLN A 323 -4.09 10.60 6.75
C GLN A 323 -5.61 10.40 6.92
N ILE A 324 -6.35 10.27 5.81
CA ILE A 324 -7.81 10.15 5.88
C ILE A 324 -8.15 8.69 6.12
N GLU A 325 -8.80 8.42 7.25
CA GLU A 325 -9.33 7.12 7.62
C GLU A 325 -10.84 7.22 7.83
N GLY A 326 -11.54 6.12 7.63
CA GLY A 326 -12.96 6.03 7.94
C GLY A 326 -13.71 5.01 7.11
N GLU A 327 -15.01 4.92 7.37
CA GLU A 327 -15.92 3.99 6.69
C GLU A 327 -16.12 4.41 5.23
N ALA A 328 -15.81 3.52 4.31
CA ALA A 328 -15.74 3.78 2.86
C ALA A 328 -17.04 4.38 2.29
N ALA A 329 -18.20 3.77 2.58
CA ALA A 329 -19.49 4.29 2.11
C ALA A 329 -19.79 5.69 2.67
N GLY A 330 -19.39 5.97 3.93
CA GLY A 330 -19.56 7.28 4.56
C GLY A 330 -18.72 8.36 3.89
N LEU A 331 -17.42 8.06 3.69
CA LEU A 331 -16.47 8.95 3.02
C LEU A 331 -16.89 9.23 1.57
N GLY A 332 -17.23 8.19 0.80
CA GLY A 332 -17.68 8.32 -0.58
C GLY A 332 -18.93 9.17 -0.69
N GLY A 333 -19.95 8.91 0.14
CA GLY A 333 -21.18 9.68 0.17
C GLY A 333 -20.97 11.16 0.54
N PHE A 334 -20.12 11.43 1.52
CA PHE A 334 -19.75 12.80 1.91
C PHE A 334 -19.04 13.53 0.77
N LEU A 335 -18.00 12.90 0.18
CA LEU A 335 -17.22 13.51 -0.91
C LEU A 335 -18.06 13.71 -2.18
N GLY A 336 -18.95 12.77 -2.52
CA GLY A 336 -19.87 12.90 -3.65
C GLY A 336 -20.85 14.07 -3.46
N THR A 337 -21.42 14.23 -2.27
CA THR A 337 -22.29 15.35 -1.93
C THR A 337 -21.54 16.69 -2.01
N LEU A 338 -20.33 16.73 -1.46
CA LEU A 338 -19.48 17.92 -1.45
C LEU A 338 -19.06 18.34 -2.86
N ALA A 339 -18.68 17.38 -3.69
CA ALA A 339 -18.30 17.61 -5.09
C ALA A 339 -19.51 18.11 -5.91
N ALA A 340 -20.69 17.49 -5.74
CA ALA A 340 -21.90 17.89 -6.42
C ALA A 340 -22.35 19.33 -6.06
N GLU A 341 -22.33 19.69 -4.77
CA GLU A 341 -22.64 21.05 -4.31
C GLU A 341 -21.64 22.06 -4.89
N SER A 342 -20.36 21.69 -4.92
CA SER A 342 -19.29 22.52 -5.48
C SER A 342 -19.46 22.75 -6.99
N SER A 343 -19.81 21.70 -7.74
CA SER A 343 -20.10 21.78 -9.18
C SER A 343 -21.29 22.68 -9.48
N ALA A 344 -22.39 22.49 -8.72
CA ALA A 344 -23.64 23.21 -8.95
C ALA A 344 -23.60 24.66 -8.46
N ARG A 345 -22.91 24.97 -7.35
CA ARG A 345 -23.00 26.27 -6.66
C ARG A 345 -21.66 26.98 -6.48
N GLY A 346 -20.54 26.37 -6.89
CA GLY A 346 -19.19 26.93 -6.77
C GLY A 346 -18.68 27.02 -5.33
N ARG A 347 -19.24 26.25 -4.40
CA ARG A 347 -18.83 26.22 -2.98
C ARG A 347 -19.06 24.84 -2.34
N PRO A 348 -18.22 24.38 -1.39
CA PRO A 348 -17.07 25.13 -0.86
C PRO A 348 -15.91 25.24 -1.85
N PHE A 349 -15.86 24.42 -2.91
CA PHE A 349 -14.83 24.48 -3.94
C PHE A 349 -15.39 25.07 -5.23
N THR A 350 -14.59 25.85 -5.94
CA THR A 350 -15.02 26.40 -7.24
C THR A 350 -14.77 25.34 -8.32
N PRO A 351 -15.59 25.29 -9.40
CA PRO A 351 -15.30 24.48 -10.58
C PRO A 351 -13.88 24.71 -11.13
N GLY A 352 -13.30 23.68 -11.75
CA GLY A 352 -11.89 23.66 -12.14
C GLY A 352 -10.95 23.20 -11.00
N THR A 353 -11.51 22.59 -9.94
CA THR A 353 -10.76 22.04 -8.81
C THR A 353 -10.66 20.52 -8.89
N VAL A 354 -9.51 19.97 -8.50
CA VAL A 354 -9.32 18.54 -8.22
C VAL A 354 -8.96 18.37 -6.74
N LEU A 355 -9.76 17.59 -6.02
CA LEU A 355 -9.50 17.22 -4.64
C LEU A 355 -8.59 15.99 -4.62
N LEU A 356 -7.61 15.95 -3.72
CA LEU A 356 -6.56 14.95 -3.64
C LEU A 356 -6.43 14.37 -2.24
N ALA A 357 -6.23 13.05 -2.16
CA ALA A 357 -5.76 12.38 -0.96
C ALA A 357 -4.86 11.19 -1.33
N ALA A 358 -3.87 10.89 -0.49
CA ALA A 358 -3.06 9.67 -0.59
C ALA A 358 -2.44 9.33 0.77
N GLY A 359 -2.29 8.03 1.09
CA GLY A 359 -1.64 7.55 2.32
C GLY A 359 -2.56 7.38 3.52
N GLY A 360 -3.87 7.62 3.37
CA GLY A 360 -4.91 7.22 4.33
C GLY A 360 -5.48 5.84 3.96
N GLU A 361 -6.41 5.33 4.74
CA GLU A 361 -7.02 4.01 4.52
C GLU A 361 -8.52 4.05 4.81
N ALA A 362 -9.33 3.80 3.77
CA ALA A 362 -10.75 3.56 3.94
C ALA A 362 -10.98 2.12 4.43
N THR A 363 -12.02 1.93 5.23
CA THR A 363 -12.36 0.61 5.80
C THR A 363 -13.81 0.26 5.52
N VAL A 364 -14.13 -1.03 5.55
CA VAL A 364 -15.50 -1.54 5.46
C VAL A 364 -15.81 -2.38 6.68
N THR A 365 -16.81 -1.98 7.46
CA THR A 365 -17.29 -2.75 8.60
C THR A 365 -18.30 -3.79 8.14
N VAL A 366 -17.84 -5.01 7.91
CA VAL A 366 -18.71 -6.13 7.52
C VAL A 366 -19.54 -6.60 8.71
N ARG A 367 -20.82 -6.27 8.71
CA ARG A 367 -21.79 -6.79 9.72
C ARG A 367 -22.34 -8.11 9.23
N ARG A 368 -21.79 -9.22 9.74
CA ARG A 368 -22.30 -10.56 9.41
C ARG A 368 -23.74 -10.73 9.89
N GLN A 369 -24.67 -10.79 8.96
CA GLN A 369 -26.00 -11.37 9.23
C GLN A 369 -25.88 -12.89 9.11
N ALA A 370 -26.42 -13.63 10.06
CA ALA A 370 -26.35 -15.10 10.06
C ALA A 370 -26.96 -15.66 8.76
N GLY A 371 -26.10 -16.29 7.93
CA GLY A 371 -26.50 -16.94 6.67
C GLY A 371 -26.42 -16.09 5.40
N ALA A 372 -26.04 -14.81 5.46
CA ALA A 372 -25.79 -14.00 4.30
C ALA A 372 -24.37 -14.20 3.77
N ALA A 373 -24.19 -14.39 2.46
CA ALA A 373 -22.90 -14.31 1.81
C ALA A 373 -22.41 -12.86 1.84
N ILE A 374 -21.10 -12.66 2.09
CA ILE A 374 -20.46 -11.35 1.93
C ILE A 374 -20.24 -11.17 0.44
N GLY A 375 -20.60 -10.00 -0.11
CA GLY A 375 -20.36 -9.65 -1.48
C GLY A 375 -18.87 -9.53 -1.83
N HIS A 376 -18.58 -9.26 -3.08
CA HIS A 376 -17.23 -9.17 -3.62
C HIS A 376 -16.87 -7.70 -3.89
N GLY A 377 -15.85 -7.17 -3.21
CA GLY A 377 -15.41 -5.78 -3.36
C GLY A 377 -14.41 -5.38 -2.28
N GLY A 378 -13.97 -4.14 -2.35
CA GLY A 378 -13.07 -3.53 -1.39
C GLY A 378 -13.49 -2.11 -1.00
N PRO A 379 -12.79 -1.50 -0.03
CA PRO A 379 -13.12 -0.16 0.46
C PRO A 379 -13.14 0.91 -0.63
N ASN A 380 -12.16 0.94 -1.53
CA ASN A 380 -12.10 1.93 -2.61
C ASN A 380 -13.21 1.73 -3.64
N GLN A 381 -13.59 0.49 -3.92
CA GLN A 381 -14.70 0.15 -4.78
C GLN A 381 -16.05 0.58 -4.15
N GLU A 382 -16.25 0.32 -2.85
CA GLU A 382 -17.46 0.74 -2.13
C GLU A 382 -17.54 2.26 -2.02
N MET A 383 -16.42 2.93 -1.76
CA MET A 383 -16.33 4.38 -1.74
C MET A 383 -16.69 5.01 -3.10
N ALA A 384 -16.23 4.40 -4.21
CA ALA A 384 -16.57 4.84 -5.56
C ALA A 384 -18.11 4.77 -5.82
N LEU A 385 -18.76 3.66 -5.46
CA LEU A 385 -20.21 3.54 -5.61
C LEU A 385 -20.98 4.56 -4.76
N ALA A 386 -20.57 4.73 -3.51
CA ALA A 386 -21.19 5.69 -2.60
C ALA A 386 -21.03 7.14 -3.10
N PHE A 387 -19.85 7.46 -3.67
CA PHE A 387 -19.58 8.73 -4.34
C PHE A 387 -20.53 8.94 -5.53
N ALA A 388 -20.60 7.99 -6.46
CA ALA A 388 -21.44 8.07 -7.66
C ALA A 388 -22.92 8.27 -7.31
N ARG A 389 -23.43 7.49 -6.34
CA ARG A 389 -24.81 7.62 -5.83
C ARG A 389 -25.09 9.01 -5.26
N ALA A 390 -24.17 9.57 -4.51
CA ALA A 390 -24.35 10.91 -3.92
C ALA A 390 -24.22 12.02 -4.96
N ALA A 391 -23.28 11.89 -5.90
CA ALA A 391 -23.04 12.86 -6.97
C ALA A 391 -24.20 12.99 -7.96
N ALA A 392 -24.97 11.92 -8.19
CA ALA A 392 -26.11 11.92 -9.12
C ALA A 392 -27.34 12.71 -8.64
N ARG A 393 -27.36 13.14 -7.36
CA ARG A 393 -28.55 13.85 -6.79
C ARG A 393 -28.72 15.29 -7.29
N SER A 394 -27.79 15.82 -8.05
CA SER A 394 -27.84 17.17 -8.63
C SER A 394 -27.32 17.13 -10.06
N ALA A 395 -27.61 18.18 -10.87
CA ALA A 395 -27.02 18.35 -12.20
C ALA A 395 -25.51 18.68 -12.09
N ALA A 396 -24.74 17.79 -11.44
CA ALA A 396 -23.32 17.98 -11.19
C ALA A 396 -22.50 17.41 -12.35
N THR A 397 -21.33 18.01 -12.59
CA THR A 397 -20.34 17.55 -13.56
C THR A 397 -19.05 17.22 -12.79
N VAL A 398 -19.00 15.99 -12.24
CA VAL A 398 -17.93 15.52 -11.36
C VAL A 398 -17.51 14.11 -11.72
N ALA A 399 -16.23 13.78 -11.50
CA ALA A 399 -15.70 12.42 -11.58
C ALA A 399 -14.77 12.15 -10.41
N GLY A 400 -14.68 10.87 -10.00
CA GLY A 400 -13.80 10.41 -8.93
C GLY A 400 -13.10 9.11 -9.29
N ALA A 401 -11.83 8.99 -8.93
CA ALA A 401 -11.06 7.75 -8.97
C ALA A 401 -10.52 7.46 -7.56
N PHE A 402 -10.78 6.24 -7.08
CA PHE A 402 -10.44 5.75 -5.74
C PHE A 402 -9.70 4.43 -5.90
N VAL A 403 -8.47 4.35 -5.40
CA VAL A 403 -7.55 3.25 -5.72
C VAL A 403 -6.76 2.84 -4.48
N ASP A 404 -6.67 1.54 -4.21
CA ASP A 404 -5.64 0.96 -3.36
C ASP A 404 -4.33 0.89 -4.16
N SER A 405 -3.27 1.45 -3.61
CA SER A 405 -1.99 1.60 -4.29
C SER A 405 -1.27 0.27 -4.58
N ASP A 406 -1.59 -0.81 -3.89
CA ASP A 406 -0.98 -2.13 -4.11
C ASP A 406 -1.60 -2.90 -5.29
N GLY A 407 -2.73 -2.42 -5.81
CA GLY A 407 -3.41 -2.97 -6.97
C GLY A 407 -4.47 -4.03 -6.66
N SER A 408 -4.81 -4.23 -5.36
CA SER A 408 -5.77 -5.24 -4.89
C SER A 408 -6.67 -4.69 -3.79
N ASP A 409 -7.78 -4.08 -4.15
CA ASP A 409 -8.73 -3.51 -3.21
C ASP A 409 -9.63 -4.61 -2.61
N GLY A 410 -9.57 -4.78 -1.28
CA GLY A 410 -10.34 -5.80 -0.56
C GLY A 410 -10.02 -7.25 -0.94
N GLY A 411 -8.81 -7.51 -1.49
CA GLY A 411 -8.40 -8.85 -1.94
C GLY A 411 -8.99 -9.26 -3.29
N THR A 412 -9.54 -8.30 -4.05
CA THR A 412 -10.03 -8.50 -5.43
C THR A 412 -8.88 -8.31 -6.44
N ASP A 413 -9.13 -8.58 -7.72
CA ASP A 413 -8.22 -8.30 -8.83
C ASP A 413 -8.33 -6.86 -9.37
N ALA A 414 -9.21 -6.04 -8.77
CA ALA A 414 -9.37 -4.64 -9.06
C ALA A 414 -8.68 -3.78 -8.00
N ALA A 415 -8.03 -2.71 -8.42
CA ALA A 415 -7.39 -1.75 -7.52
C ALA A 415 -8.39 -0.74 -6.94
N GLY A 416 -9.60 -0.61 -7.51
CA GLY A 416 -10.60 0.36 -7.08
C GLY A 416 -11.63 0.69 -8.15
N GLY A 417 -12.16 1.92 -8.14
CA GLY A 417 -13.19 2.35 -9.08
C GLY A 417 -13.00 3.77 -9.63
N CYS A 418 -13.37 3.97 -10.92
CA CYS A 418 -13.47 5.27 -11.58
C CYS A 418 -14.90 5.54 -11.97
N VAL A 419 -15.52 6.54 -11.36
CA VAL A 419 -16.95 6.85 -11.48
C VAL A 419 -17.18 8.33 -11.74
N ASP A 420 -18.39 8.68 -12.18
CA ASP A 420 -18.77 10.08 -12.38
C ASP A 420 -20.28 10.28 -12.09
N SER A 421 -20.78 11.50 -12.22
CA SER A 421 -22.18 11.83 -11.98
C SER A 421 -23.17 11.14 -12.92
N THR A 422 -22.69 10.49 -14.00
CA THR A 422 -23.54 9.67 -14.90
C THR A 422 -23.57 8.19 -14.53
N THR A 423 -22.72 7.75 -13.57
CA THR A 423 -22.61 6.34 -13.18
C THR A 423 -23.94 5.81 -12.61
N ALA A 424 -24.59 6.53 -11.69
CA ALA A 424 -25.86 6.07 -11.12
C ALA A 424 -26.99 6.00 -12.15
N PRO A 425 -27.22 6.99 -13.04
CA PRO A 425 -28.16 6.85 -14.17
C PRO A 425 -27.86 5.67 -15.11
N ARG A 426 -26.56 5.36 -15.35
CA ARG A 426 -26.18 4.17 -16.13
C ARG A 426 -26.50 2.87 -15.37
N ALA A 427 -26.28 2.85 -14.07
CA ALA A 427 -26.58 1.71 -13.22
C ALA A 427 -28.09 1.38 -13.28
N GLU A 428 -28.97 2.38 -13.20
CA GLU A 428 -30.43 2.21 -13.38
C GLU A 428 -30.77 1.58 -14.73
N GLN A 429 -30.15 2.03 -15.83
CA GLN A 429 -30.37 1.49 -17.17
C GLN A 429 -29.93 0.03 -17.29
N LEU A 430 -28.92 -0.39 -16.55
CA LEU A 430 -28.38 -1.75 -16.52
C LEU A 430 -29.01 -2.62 -15.43
N ALA A 431 -30.02 -2.10 -14.71
CA ALA A 431 -30.67 -2.76 -13.57
C ALA A 431 -29.69 -3.14 -12.44
N VAL A 432 -28.64 -2.35 -12.23
CA VAL A 432 -27.70 -2.46 -11.12
C VAL A 432 -28.16 -1.53 -9.98
N CYS A 433 -28.53 -2.10 -8.83
CA CYS A 433 -28.93 -1.34 -7.65
C CYS A 433 -27.69 -0.97 -6.82
N LEU A 434 -27.28 0.31 -6.84
CA LEU A 434 -26.11 0.78 -6.09
C LEU A 434 -26.33 0.70 -4.57
N ASP A 435 -27.56 0.90 -4.09
CA ASP A 435 -27.88 0.82 -2.65
C ASP A 435 -27.72 -0.62 -2.13
N ASP A 436 -28.21 -1.61 -2.89
CA ASP A 436 -28.06 -3.01 -2.53
C ASP A 436 -26.58 -3.45 -2.58
N ALA A 437 -25.85 -3.06 -3.64
CA ALA A 437 -24.41 -3.38 -3.78
C ALA A 437 -23.57 -2.83 -2.61
N ILE A 438 -23.88 -1.62 -2.13
CA ILE A 438 -23.21 -1.03 -0.95
C ILE A 438 -23.62 -1.78 0.32
N ALA A 439 -24.92 -2.08 0.50
CA ALA A 439 -25.45 -2.73 1.70
C ALA A 439 -24.95 -4.18 1.86
N GLU A 440 -24.73 -4.87 0.74
CA GLU A 440 -24.26 -6.27 0.69
C GLU A 440 -22.73 -6.38 0.53
N HIS A 441 -22.02 -5.26 0.50
CA HIS A 441 -20.57 -5.17 0.24
C HIS A 441 -20.16 -5.82 -1.10
N ASP A 442 -21.01 -5.72 -2.13
CA ASP A 442 -20.81 -6.30 -3.48
C ASP A 442 -20.43 -5.24 -4.53
N SER A 443 -19.64 -4.26 -4.10
CA SER A 443 -19.19 -3.13 -4.91
C SER A 443 -18.38 -3.56 -6.14
N GLY A 444 -17.59 -4.62 -6.02
CA GLY A 444 -16.80 -5.17 -7.11
C GLY A 444 -17.66 -5.70 -8.25
N SER A 445 -18.70 -6.48 -7.95
CA SER A 445 -19.62 -7.00 -8.96
C SER A 445 -20.36 -5.86 -9.67
N ALA A 446 -20.82 -4.86 -8.91
CA ALA A 446 -21.53 -3.70 -9.49
C ALA A 446 -20.61 -2.88 -10.41
N LEU A 447 -19.40 -2.51 -9.98
CA LEU A 447 -18.43 -1.77 -10.80
C LEU A 447 -17.99 -2.56 -12.03
N SER A 448 -17.86 -3.88 -11.93
CA SER A 448 -17.53 -4.75 -13.06
C SER A 448 -18.61 -4.69 -14.14
N GLN A 449 -19.90 -4.78 -13.75
CA GLN A 449 -21.03 -4.68 -14.69
C GLN A 449 -21.12 -3.30 -15.33
N LEU A 450 -20.69 -2.26 -14.64
CA LEU A 450 -20.66 -0.87 -15.13
C LEU A 450 -19.43 -0.57 -16.00
N GLY A 451 -18.41 -1.43 -16.03
CA GLY A 451 -17.11 -1.15 -16.67
C GLY A 451 -16.29 -0.07 -15.96
N ASP A 452 -16.51 0.11 -14.66
CA ASP A 452 -15.95 1.20 -13.84
C ASP A 452 -14.84 0.72 -12.88
N GLN A 453 -14.46 -0.56 -12.91
CA GLN A 453 -13.33 -1.07 -12.12
C GLN A 453 -11.99 -0.56 -12.66
N ILE A 454 -11.11 -0.08 -11.77
CA ILE A 454 -9.72 0.21 -12.14
C ILE A 454 -8.89 -1.06 -11.94
N ARG A 455 -8.12 -1.44 -12.97
CA ARG A 455 -7.22 -2.60 -12.93
C ARG A 455 -5.80 -2.19 -13.23
N THR A 456 -4.91 -2.43 -12.28
CA THR A 456 -3.46 -2.15 -12.41
C THR A 456 -2.63 -3.43 -12.45
N GLY A 457 -3.18 -4.56 -11.93
CA GLY A 457 -2.36 -5.67 -11.46
C GLY A 457 -1.53 -5.25 -10.24
N PRO A 458 -0.67 -6.15 -9.72
CA PRO A 458 0.21 -5.84 -8.61
C PRO A 458 1.17 -4.70 -8.95
N THR A 459 1.16 -3.61 -8.17
CA THR A 459 1.99 -2.43 -8.42
C THR A 459 3.38 -2.51 -7.80
N GLY A 460 3.57 -3.44 -6.85
CA GLY A 460 4.84 -3.58 -6.13
C GLY A 460 5.08 -2.52 -5.05
N THR A 461 4.06 -1.73 -4.72
CA THR A 461 4.09 -0.75 -3.62
C THR A 461 2.97 -1.00 -2.61
N ASN A 462 2.95 -0.26 -1.52
CA ASN A 462 1.79 -0.10 -0.65
C ASN A 462 1.96 1.17 0.18
N ILE A 463 1.14 2.17 -0.13
CA ILE A 463 0.97 3.40 0.63
C ILE A 463 -0.50 3.61 1.01
N SER A 464 -1.28 2.51 1.04
CA SER A 464 -2.73 2.54 1.21
C SER A 464 -3.44 3.26 0.05
N ASP A 465 -4.39 4.15 0.30
CA ASP A 465 -5.29 4.70 -0.71
C ASP A 465 -4.70 5.88 -1.49
N VAL A 466 -5.15 6.03 -2.76
CA VAL A 466 -4.88 7.20 -3.62
C VAL A 466 -6.19 7.64 -4.27
N TRP A 467 -6.62 8.88 -4.00
CA TRP A 467 -7.89 9.41 -4.49
C TRP A 467 -7.74 10.71 -5.26
N ALA A 468 -8.51 10.87 -6.34
CA ALA A 468 -8.63 12.11 -7.09
C ALA A 468 -10.10 12.37 -7.45
N ILE A 469 -10.60 13.60 -7.23
CA ILE A 469 -11.97 13.99 -7.53
C ILE A 469 -11.96 15.29 -8.32
N ALA A 470 -12.38 15.27 -9.59
CA ALA A 470 -12.46 16.43 -10.46
C ALA A 470 -13.87 17.05 -10.38
N ILE A 471 -13.91 18.37 -10.24
CA ILE A 471 -15.13 19.18 -10.13
C ILE A 471 -15.15 20.19 -11.27
N ALA A 472 -16.03 20.01 -12.26
CA ALA A 472 -16.28 20.98 -13.31
C ALA A 472 -17.56 21.78 -13.03
N ALA A 473 -17.80 22.83 -13.80
CA ALA A 473 -19.08 23.55 -13.74
C ALA A 473 -20.20 22.61 -14.19
N GLY A 474 -21.25 22.52 -13.39
CA GLY A 474 -22.47 21.88 -13.82
C GLY A 474 -23.15 22.70 -14.96
N ASP A 475 -23.87 22.03 -15.81
CA ASP A 475 -24.78 22.73 -16.75
C ASP A 475 -25.76 23.54 -15.92
N THR A 476 -25.73 24.85 -16.06
CA THR A 476 -26.72 25.71 -15.44
C THR A 476 -28.05 25.40 -16.11
N PRO A 477 -29.14 25.07 -15.35
CA PRO A 477 -30.42 24.77 -15.92
C PRO A 477 -31.03 25.98 -16.66
#